data_91e84488630d2d0c516dc9cc3a6abe0b
#
_entry.id   91e84488630d2d0c516dc9cc3a6abe0b
#
_cell.length_a   1.000
_cell.length_b   1.000
_cell.length_c   1.000
_cell.angle_alpha   90.00
_cell.angle_beta   90.00
_cell.angle_gamma   90.00
#
_symmetry.space_group_name_H-M   'P 1'
#
loop_
_entity.id
_entity.type
_entity.pdbx_description
1 polymer ?
#
loop_
_entity_poly.entity_id
_entity_poly.type
_entity_poly.pdbx_seq_one_letter_code
_entity_poly.pdbx_strand_id
1 'polypeptide(L)'
;MLVQELQAGDLELIGPYRVIRRLGMGGMGQVFLGRSPGGRLLAIKVIRAELAADPQFRARFRREVAAARSVSGVFTASVVDADTEAPVPWLATAYIAGSSLADAVTRYGPWPADAVLALAAGLAEGLLAIHSAGLVHRDLKPSNVLLAEDGPRVIDFGISRALESNTVTSAGIVIGSPAFMSPEQAEGHRVGPPSDVFSLGGVLAFAATGQGPFGTGSGAALLYRLVHNPPDLDRVPAAARRLIERCLDKDPGRRPSPGDLLAELGDAALAPGWRPASLDRDVSRPHAV
;
A
#
# COMPACT_ATOMS: atom_id res chain seq x y z
N MET A 1 -5.94 -6.30 -9.13
CA MET A 1 -6.76 -7.12 -8.20
C MET A 1 -7.78 -7.90 -9.01
N LEU A 2 -7.82 -9.24 -8.87
CA LEU A 2 -8.86 -10.07 -9.49
C LEU A 2 -10.17 -9.82 -8.75
N VAL A 3 -11.09 -9.12 -9.39
CA VAL A 3 -12.46 -8.92 -8.89
C VAL A 3 -13.17 -10.27 -8.93
N GLN A 4 -13.60 -10.77 -7.76
CA GLN A 4 -14.25 -12.06 -7.62
C GLN A 4 -15.74 -11.89 -7.41
N GLU A 5 -16.53 -12.87 -7.84
CA GLU A 5 -17.97 -12.93 -7.53
C GLU A 5 -18.21 -13.13 -6.03
N LEU A 6 -19.39 -12.72 -5.57
CA LEU A 6 -19.81 -12.97 -4.19
C LEU A 6 -19.96 -14.47 -3.96
N GLN A 7 -19.61 -14.92 -2.77
CA GLN A 7 -19.75 -16.31 -2.35
C GLN A 7 -20.94 -16.45 -1.39
N ALA A 8 -21.42 -17.66 -1.24
CA ALA A 8 -22.45 -17.97 -0.24
C ALA A 8 -21.94 -17.57 1.17
N GLY A 9 -22.70 -16.73 1.86
CA GLY A 9 -22.34 -16.19 3.17
C GLY A 9 -21.73 -14.77 3.15
N ASP A 10 -21.50 -14.17 1.97
CA ASP A 10 -21.14 -12.77 1.90
C ASP A 10 -22.29 -11.86 2.31
N LEU A 11 -21.94 -10.72 2.89
CA LEU A 11 -22.90 -9.68 3.25
C LEU A 11 -23.49 -9.05 1.98
N GLU A 12 -24.80 -8.88 1.93
CA GLU A 12 -25.47 -8.14 0.85
C GLU A 12 -25.39 -6.62 1.05
N LEU A 13 -25.33 -6.21 2.32
CA LEU A 13 -25.25 -4.81 2.74
C LEU A 13 -24.15 -4.65 3.80
N ILE A 14 -23.40 -3.56 3.70
CA ILE A 14 -22.45 -3.09 4.73
C ILE A 14 -22.78 -1.64 5.00
N GLY A 15 -23.33 -1.34 6.19
CA GLY A 15 -23.93 -0.03 6.42
C GLY A 15 -25.01 0.27 5.37
N PRO A 16 -24.97 1.46 4.73
CA PRO A 16 -25.93 1.82 3.67
C PRO A 16 -25.50 1.34 2.27
N TYR A 17 -24.42 0.60 2.15
CA TYR A 17 -23.79 0.25 0.88
C TYR A 17 -24.16 -1.16 0.43
N ARG A 18 -24.66 -1.27 -0.80
CA ARG A 18 -24.91 -2.58 -1.42
C ARG A 18 -23.61 -3.19 -1.89
N VAL A 19 -23.33 -4.42 -1.46
CA VAL A 19 -22.15 -5.18 -1.87
C VAL A 19 -22.35 -5.74 -3.28
N ILE A 20 -21.33 -5.59 -4.12
CA ILE A 20 -21.38 -5.99 -5.53
C ILE A 20 -20.44 -7.18 -5.79
N ARG A 21 -19.19 -7.10 -5.33
CA ARG A 21 -18.13 -8.08 -5.60
C ARG A 21 -17.10 -8.11 -4.48
N ARG A 22 -16.26 -9.14 -4.46
CA ARG A 22 -15.06 -9.18 -3.62
C ARG A 22 -13.90 -8.53 -4.37
N LEU A 23 -13.15 -7.65 -3.69
CA LEU A 23 -11.91 -7.05 -4.20
C LEU A 23 -10.68 -7.78 -3.68
N GLY A 24 -10.75 -8.38 -2.49
CA GLY A 24 -9.63 -9.10 -1.90
C GLY A 24 -9.86 -9.50 -0.46
N MET A 25 -8.89 -10.24 0.09
CA MET A 25 -8.83 -10.63 1.50
C MET A 25 -7.42 -10.36 2.02
N GLY A 26 -7.32 -9.86 3.25
CA GLY A 26 -6.06 -9.63 3.95
C GLY A 26 -6.11 -10.08 5.40
N GLY A 27 -5.02 -9.88 6.13
CA GLY A 27 -4.92 -10.29 7.53
C GLY A 27 -5.98 -9.66 8.44
N MET A 28 -6.43 -8.44 8.13
CA MET A 28 -7.43 -7.71 8.94
C MET A 28 -8.87 -8.01 8.55
N GLY A 29 -9.12 -8.51 7.36
CA GLY A 29 -10.49 -8.68 6.90
C GLY A 29 -10.63 -8.79 5.40
N GLN A 30 -11.84 -8.62 4.94
CA GLN A 30 -12.23 -8.75 3.56
C GLN A 30 -12.56 -7.39 2.96
N VAL A 31 -12.19 -7.18 1.70
CA VAL A 31 -12.48 -5.95 0.97
C VAL A 31 -13.51 -6.24 -0.10
N PHE A 32 -14.59 -5.48 -0.08
CA PHE A 32 -15.69 -5.58 -1.04
C PHE A 32 -15.79 -4.32 -1.92
N LEU A 33 -16.22 -4.50 -3.15
CA LEU A 33 -16.76 -3.42 -3.95
C LEU A 33 -18.20 -3.19 -3.53
N GLY A 34 -18.51 -2.00 -3.06
CA GLY A 34 -19.84 -1.58 -2.69
C GLY A 34 -20.33 -0.42 -3.54
N ARG A 35 -21.64 -0.23 -3.54
CA ARG A 35 -22.32 0.89 -4.21
C ARG A 35 -23.18 1.65 -3.23
N SER A 36 -23.00 2.98 -3.19
CA SER A 36 -23.84 3.86 -2.39
C SER A 36 -25.26 3.97 -2.97
N PRO A 37 -26.25 4.46 -2.21
CA PRO A 37 -27.59 4.74 -2.75
C PRO A 37 -27.56 5.71 -3.95
N GLY A 38 -26.62 6.64 -4.01
CA GLY A 38 -26.40 7.56 -5.14
C GLY A 38 -25.58 6.97 -6.30
N GLY A 39 -25.28 5.66 -6.28
CA GLY A 39 -24.57 4.97 -7.37
C GLY A 39 -23.03 5.01 -7.31
N ARG A 40 -22.42 5.73 -6.35
CA ARG A 40 -20.96 5.83 -6.22
C ARG A 40 -20.35 4.48 -5.81
N LEU A 41 -19.25 4.09 -6.46
CA LEU A 41 -18.49 2.90 -6.11
C LEU A 41 -17.51 3.16 -4.97
N LEU A 42 -17.38 2.20 -4.07
CA LEU A 42 -16.55 2.26 -2.87
C LEU A 42 -15.80 0.93 -2.69
N ALA A 43 -14.59 0.99 -2.15
CA ALA A 43 -13.92 -0.15 -1.60
C ALA A 43 -14.21 -0.21 -0.09
N ILE A 44 -14.86 -1.29 0.37
CA ILE A 44 -15.31 -1.41 1.75
C ILE A 44 -14.56 -2.54 2.42
N LYS A 45 -13.71 -2.19 3.39
CA LYS A 45 -12.95 -3.14 4.21
C LYS A 45 -13.75 -3.49 5.46
N VAL A 46 -14.08 -4.78 5.59
CA VAL A 46 -14.82 -5.34 6.73
C VAL A 46 -13.82 -6.05 7.63
N ILE A 47 -13.80 -5.68 8.90
CA ILE A 47 -12.83 -6.20 9.88
C ILE A 47 -13.27 -7.60 10.33
N ARG A 48 -12.30 -8.50 10.52
CA ARG A 48 -12.57 -9.88 11.02
C ARG A 48 -13.16 -9.83 12.42
N ALA A 49 -14.12 -10.72 12.69
CA ALA A 49 -14.83 -10.78 13.97
C ALA A 49 -13.87 -11.01 15.16
N GLU A 50 -12.81 -11.81 14.95
CA GLU A 50 -11.82 -12.10 15.99
C GLU A 50 -11.04 -10.85 16.41
N LEU A 51 -10.70 -9.97 15.46
CA LEU A 51 -10.06 -8.68 15.73
C LEU A 51 -11.06 -7.68 16.33
N ALA A 52 -12.29 -7.71 15.84
CA ALA A 52 -13.36 -6.85 16.32
C ALA A 52 -13.76 -7.16 17.78
N ALA A 53 -13.48 -8.35 18.27
CA ALA A 53 -13.71 -8.75 19.66
C ALA A 53 -12.69 -8.15 20.64
N ASP A 54 -11.50 -7.69 20.18
CA ASP A 54 -10.47 -7.08 21.02
C ASP A 54 -10.76 -5.58 21.24
N PRO A 55 -11.04 -5.13 22.47
CA PRO A 55 -11.29 -3.72 22.78
C PRO A 55 -10.09 -2.81 22.45
N GLN A 56 -8.86 -3.32 22.59
CA GLN A 56 -7.66 -2.55 22.27
C GLN A 56 -7.52 -2.35 20.77
N PHE A 57 -7.84 -3.37 19.98
CA PHE A 57 -7.91 -3.27 18.52
C PHE A 57 -8.95 -2.21 18.12
N ARG A 58 -10.18 -2.26 18.64
CA ARG A 58 -11.24 -1.29 18.32
C ARG A 58 -10.81 0.15 18.65
N ALA A 59 -10.20 0.36 19.81
CA ALA A 59 -9.74 1.69 20.21
C ALA A 59 -8.64 2.23 19.30
N ARG A 60 -7.72 1.35 18.81
CA ARG A 60 -6.70 1.71 17.82
C ARG A 60 -7.33 1.98 16.46
N PHE A 61 -8.17 1.08 15.96
CA PHE A 61 -8.86 1.22 14.69
C PHE A 61 -9.65 2.52 14.60
N ARG A 62 -10.40 2.89 15.66
CA ARG A 62 -11.14 4.17 15.74
C ARG A 62 -10.20 5.36 15.56
N ARG A 63 -9.07 5.39 16.25
CA ARG A 63 -8.09 6.49 16.15
C ARG A 63 -7.47 6.58 14.76
N GLU A 64 -7.13 5.45 14.17
CA GLU A 64 -6.55 5.39 12.83
C GLU A 64 -7.54 5.81 11.75
N VAL A 65 -8.81 5.39 11.85
CA VAL A 65 -9.88 5.84 10.95
C VAL A 65 -10.10 7.36 11.10
N ALA A 66 -10.11 7.90 12.32
CA ALA A 66 -10.25 9.33 12.55
C ALA A 66 -9.10 10.13 11.91
N ALA A 67 -7.87 9.66 12.04
CA ALA A 67 -6.70 10.28 11.39
C ALA A 67 -6.73 10.10 9.86
N ALA A 68 -7.12 8.92 9.37
CA ALA A 68 -7.23 8.66 7.92
C ALA A 68 -8.26 9.56 7.22
N ARG A 69 -9.32 9.97 7.92
CA ARG A 69 -10.30 10.94 7.38
C ARG A 69 -9.67 12.33 7.11
N SER A 70 -8.59 12.70 7.81
CA SER A 70 -7.89 13.97 7.59
C SER A 70 -6.84 13.90 6.46
N VAL A 71 -6.53 12.70 5.96
CA VAL A 71 -5.64 12.56 4.81
C VAL A 71 -6.36 13.04 3.55
N SER A 72 -5.93 14.18 3.05
CA SER A 72 -6.42 14.77 1.80
C SER A 72 -5.25 14.84 0.81
N GLY A 73 -5.00 13.76 0.11
CA GLY A 73 -3.93 13.69 -0.90
C GLY A 73 -4.47 13.19 -2.23
N VAL A 74 -4.00 13.78 -3.34
CA VAL A 74 -4.36 13.34 -4.70
C VAL A 74 -3.92 11.89 -4.91
N PHE A 75 -2.81 11.47 -4.29
CA PHE A 75 -2.21 10.13 -4.46
C PHE A 75 -2.59 9.15 -3.35
N THR A 76 -3.70 9.39 -2.63
CA THR A 76 -4.23 8.47 -1.61
C THR A 76 -5.69 8.13 -1.89
N ALA A 77 -6.16 6.97 -1.39
CA ALA A 77 -7.58 6.64 -1.40
C ALA A 77 -8.29 7.33 -0.23
N SER A 78 -9.10 8.35 -0.52
CA SER A 78 -9.82 9.08 0.51
C SER A 78 -10.83 8.21 1.25
N VAL A 79 -10.89 8.35 2.59
CA VAL A 79 -11.94 7.76 3.42
C VAL A 79 -13.26 8.48 3.14
N VAL A 80 -14.28 7.71 2.77
CA VAL A 80 -15.63 8.22 2.49
C VAL A 80 -16.52 8.06 3.71
N ASP A 81 -16.46 6.89 4.36
CA ASP A 81 -17.29 6.56 5.51
C ASP A 81 -16.67 5.44 6.33
N ALA A 82 -17.11 5.28 7.57
CA ALA A 82 -16.70 4.19 8.44
C ALA A 82 -17.67 4.05 9.62
N ASP A 83 -17.90 2.83 10.05
CA ASP A 83 -18.53 2.54 11.34
C ASP A 83 -17.59 1.66 12.18
N THR A 84 -16.93 2.29 13.15
CA THR A 84 -15.98 1.66 14.07
C THR A 84 -16.68 1.01 15.26
N GLU A 85 -17.95 1.35 15.49
CA GLU A 85 -18.76 0.86 16.62
C GLU A 85 -19.67 -0.32 16.23
N ALA A 86 -19.87 -0.55 14.93
CA ALA A 86 -20.66 -1.68 14.45
C ALA A 86 -20.19 -3.01 15.08
N PRO A 87 -21.07 -4.01 15.25
CA PRO A 87 -20.66 -5.36 15.68
C PRO A 87 -19.50 -5.91 14.85
N VAL A 88 -19.54 -5.69 13.55
CA VAL A 88 -18.45 -5.93 12.61
C VAL A 88 -18.01 -4.57 12.05
N PRO A 89 -16.91 -3.96 12.55
CA PRO A 89 -16.45 -2.67 12.09
C PRO A 89 -16.05 -2.67 10.61
N TRP A 90 -16.26 -1.55 9.95
CA TRP A 90 -15.90 -1.40 8.53
C TRP A 90 -15.42 0.01 8.21
N LEU A 91 -14.68 0.10 7.10
CA LEU A 91 -14.17 1.34 6.53
C LEU A 91 -14.44 1.34 5.03
N ALA A 92 -15.03 2.41 4.52
CA ALA A 92 -15.27 2.63 3.09
C ALA A 92 -14.36 3.76 2.56
N THR A 93 -13.62 3.46 1.50
CA THR A 93 -12.80 4.42 0.76
C THR A 93 -13.32 4.60 -0.66
N ALA A 94 -12.91 5.67 -1.33
CA ALA A 94 -13.21 5.83 -2.74
C ALA A 94 -12.65 4.63 -3.53
N TYR A 95 -13.49 4.03 -4.39
CA TYR A 95 -13.01 2.99 -5.30
C TYR A 95 -12.14 3.62 -6.38
N ILE A 96 -10.97 3.06 -6.58
CA ILE A 96 -10.01 3.48 -7.59
C ILE A 96 -10.00 2.42 -8.68
N ALA A 97 -10.43 2.81 -9.87
CA ALA A 97 -10.33 1.94 -11.04
C ALA A 97 -8.88 1.89 -11.50
N GLY A 98 -8.30 0.69 -11.56
CA GLY A 98 -6.92 0.47 -11.97
C GLY A 98 -6.39 -0.87 -11.47
N SER A 99 -5.29 -1.31 -12.07
CA SER A 99 -4.53 -2.47 -11.59
C SER A 99 -3.58 -2.08 -10.47
N SER A 100 -3.20 -3.03 -9.63
CA SER A 100 -2.09 -2.81 -8.71
C SER A 100 -0.76 -2.74 -9.45
N LEU A 101 0.23 -2.08 -8.88
CA LEU A 101 1.60 -2.09 -9.38
C LEU A 101 2.15 -3.53 -9.44
N ALA A 102 1.78 -4.38 -8.49
CA ALA A 102 2.16 -5.78 -8.48
C ALA A 102 1.65 -6.52 -9.72
N ASP A 103 0.36 -6.38 -10.03
CA ASP A 103 -0.27 -7.01 -11.21
C ASP A 103 0.33 -6.44 -12.51
N ALA A 104 0.54 -5.13 -12.57
CA ALA A 104 1.08 -4.45 -13.74
C ALA A 104 2.50 -4.92 -14.07
N VAL A 105 3.40 -4.94 -13.09
CA VAL A 105 4.79 -5.38 -13.28
C VAL A 105 4.85 -6.88 -13.59
N THR A 106 4.02 -7.69 -12.94
CA THR A 106 3.94 -9.13 -13.22
C THR A 106 3.49 -9.40 -14.66
N ARG A 107 2.53 -8.61 -15.17
CA ARG A 107 1.94 -8.82 -16.49
C ARG A 107 2.75 -8.21 -17.64
N TYR A 108 3.33 -7.03 -17.41
CA TYR A 108 3.96 -6.24 -18.48
C TYR A 108 5.48 -6.10 -18.33
N GLY A 109 6.04 -6.62 -17.24
CA GLY A 109 7.47 -6.55 -16.95
C GLY A 109 7.92 -5.27 -16.23
N PRO A 110 9.23 -5.13 -16.03
CA PRO A 110 9.86 -3.99 -15.39
C PRO A 110 9.65 -2.67 -16.13
N TRP A 111 9.67 -1.57 -15.36
CA TRP A 111 9.43 -0.23 -15.87
C TRP A 111 10.74 0.50 -16.22
N PRO A 112 10.74 1.40 -17.23
CA PRO A 112 11.86 2.27 -17.54
C PRO A 112 12.08 3.33 -16.44
N ALA A 113 13.27 3.92 -16.41
CA ALA A 113 13.71 4.83 -15.35
C ALA A 113 12.79 6.03 -15.15
N ASP A 114 12.35 6.67 -16.22
CA ASP A 114 11.45 7.83 -16.22
C ASP A 114 10.10 7.50 -15.56
N ALA A 115 9.51 6.36 -15.88
CA ALA A 115 8.27 5.90 -15.24
C ALA A 115 8.48 5.55 -13.75
N VAL A 116 9.65 4.98 -13.38
CA VAL A 116 9.99 4.71 -11.98
C VAL A 116 10.16 6.01 -11.20
N LEU A 117 10.79 7.04 -11.78
CA LEU A 117 10.95 8.34 -11.13
C LEU A 117 9.61 9.09 -11.00
N ALA A 118 8.75 9.02 -12.01
CA ALA A 118 7.39 9.56 -11.92
C ALA A 118 6.56 8.85 -10.84
N LEU A 119 6.66 7.51 -10.75
CA LEU A 119 6.06 6.73 -9.66
C LEU A 119 6.59 7.17 -8.29
N ALA A 120 7.91 7.41 -8.19
CA ALA A 120 8.53 7.87 -6.95
C ALA A 120 7.97 9.21 -6.49
N ALA A 121 7.79 10.17 -7.40
CA ALA A 121 7.21 11.48 -7.10
C ALA A 121 5.78 11.35 -6.55
N GLY A 122 4.89 10.63 -7.24
CA GLY A 122 3.52 10.45 -6.78
C GLY A 122 3.41 9.71 -5.45
N LEU A 123 4.24 8.67 -5.23
CA LEU A 123 4.25 7.94 -3.96
C LEU A 123 4.85 8.79 -2.82
N ALA A 124 5.87 9.60 -3.08
CA ALA A 124 6.43 10.53 -2.09
C ALA A 124 5.40 11.57 -1.67
N GLU A 125 4.62 12.13 -2.61
CA GLU A 125 3.52 13.06 -2.29
C GLU A 125 2.41 12.37 -1.47
N GLY A 126 2.04 11.14 -1.84
CA GLY A 126 1.09 10.34 -1.06
C GLY A 126 1.56 10.08 0.36
N LEU A 127 2.84 9.71 0.55
CA LEU A 127 3.43 9.52 1.88
C LEU A 127 3.51 10.83 2.66
N LEU A 128 3.84 11.95 2.02
CA LEU A 128 3.86 13.26 2.66
C LEU A 128 2.49 13.61 3.24
N ALA A 129 1.41 13.38 2.49
CA ALA A 129 0.04 13.61 2.95
C ALA A 129 -0.32 12.71 4.15
N ILE A 130 0.05 11.42 4.10
CA ILE A 130 -0.18 10.46 5.19
C ILE A 130 0.58 10.88 6.46
N HIS A 131 1.88 11.20 6.32
CA HIS A 131 2.72 11.61 7.45
C HIS A 131 2.28 12.93 8.07
N SER A 132 1.81 13.89 7.26
CA SER A 132 1.28 15.17 7.73
C SER A 132 0.00 15.01 8.56
N ALA A 133 -0.76 13.94 8.35
CA ALA A 133 -1.91 13.58 9.17
C ALA A 133 -1.51 12.81 10.46
N GLY A 134 -0.21 12.67 10.74
CA GLY A 134 0.31 11.94 11.89
C GLY A 134 0.21 10.41 11.76
N LEU A 135 -0.03 9.91 10.54
CA LEU A 135 -0.08 8.48 10.24
C LEU A 135 1.23 7.98 9.65
N VAL A 136 1.46 6.68 9.78
CA VAL A 136 2.51 5.92 9.10
C VAL A 136 1.83 4.77 8.37
N HIS A 137 2.20 4.50 7.13
CA HIS A 137 1.53 3.47 6.30
C HIS A 137 1.80 2.06 6.81
N ARG A 138 3.08 1.73 7.08
CA ARG A 138 3.59 0.47 7.68
C ARG A 138 3.49 -0.79 6.83
N ASP A 139 2.70 -0.81 5.78
CA ASP A 139 2.53 -1.95 4.85
C ASP A 139 2.54 -1.47 3.39
N LEU A 140 3.41 -0.49 3.07
CA LEU A 140 3.58 -0.05 1.69
C LEU A 140 4.27 -1.15 0.88
N LYS A 141 3.58 -1.61 -0.16
CA LYS A 141 4.02 -2.70 -1.05
C LYS A 141 3.35 -2.56 -2.42
N PRO A 142 3.85 -3.24 -3.45
CA PRO A 142 3.31 -3.09 -4.81
C PRO A 142 1.82 -3.39 -4.96
N SER A 143 1.26 -4.27 -4.13
CA SER A 143 -0.19 -4.56 -4.14
C SER A 143 -1.04 -3.46 -3.51
N ASN A 144 -0.43 -2.57 -2.70
CA ASN A 144 -1.09 -1.43 -2.06
C ASN A 144 -0.88 -0.11 -2.83
N VAL A 145 -0.37 -0.20 -4.07
CA VAL A 145 -0.24 0.92 -5.01
C VAL A 145 -1.13 0.62 -6.21
N LEU A 146 -2.21 1.39 -6.38
CA LEU A 146 -3.08 1.31 -7.56
C LEU A 146 -2.64 2.33 -8.61
N LEU A 147 -2.74 1.95 -9.87
CA LEU A 147 -2.31 2.75 -11.02
C LEU A 147 -3.54 3.39 -11.68
N ALA A 148 -3.94 4.56 -11.18
CA ALA A 148 -5.01 5.35 -11.79
C ALA A 148 -4.50 6.11 -13.03
N GLU A 149 -5.43 6.67 -13.80
CA GLU A 149 -5.09 7.41 -15.02
C GLU A 149 -4.24 8.66 -14.73
N ASP A 150 -4.57 9.35 -13.64
CA ASP A 150 -3.97 10.61 -13.19
C ASP A 150 -2.85 10.44 -12.17
N GLY A 151 -2.41 9.21 -11.87
CA GLY A 151 -1.28 8.94 -10.99
C GLY A 151 -1.44 7.71 -10.09
N PRO A 152 -0.39 7.33 -9.35
CA PRO A 152 -0.47 6.23 -8.40
C PRO A 152 -1.39 6.60 -7.23
N ARG A 153 -2.02 5.60 -6.63
CA ARG A 153 -2.83 5.75 -5.41
C ARG A 153 -2.36 4.79 -4.35
N VAL A 154 -1.94 5.33 -3.23
CA VAL A 154 -1.62 4.55 -2.03
C VAL A 154 -2.91 4.17 -1.33
N ILE A 155 -3.10 2.88 -1.10
CA ILE A 155 -4.29 2.34 -0.43
C ILE A 155 -3.89 1.62 0.88
N ASP A 156 -4.87 1.41 1.76
CA ASP A 156 -4.72 0.65 3.02
C ASP A 156 -3.68 1.22 4.01
N PHE A 157 -3.48 2.53 4.04
CA PHE A 157 -2.54 3.20 4.93
C PHE A 157 -3.08 3.35 6.37
N GLY A 158 -2.19 3.25 7.34
CA GLY A 158 -2.44 3.57 8.76
C GLY A 158 -3.19 2.52 9.55
N ILE A 159 -4.00 1.66 8.93
CA ILE A 159 -4.88 0.70 9.62
C ILE A 159 -4.11 -0.53 10.13
N SER A 160 -2.87 -0.72 9.70
CA SER A 160 -2.04 -1.90 10.00
C SER A 160 -1.53 -1.97 11.45
N ARG A 161 -1.44 -0.83 12.16
CA ARG A 161 -0.96 -0.76 13.54
C ARG A 161 -1.79 -1.60 14.51
N ALA A 162 -3.07 -1.81 14.18
CA ALA A 162 -3.94 -2.62 15.01
C ALA A 162 -3.45 -4.10 15.16
N LEU A 163 -2.57 -4.58 14.26
CA LEU A 163 -1.99 -5.93 14.30
C LEU A 163 -0.58 -5.99 14.92
N GLU A 164 0.08 -4.85 15.18
CA GLU A 164 1.50 -4.80 15.60
C GLU A 164 1.79 -5.41 16.98
N SER A 165 0.77 -5.64 17.83
CA SER A 165 0.97 -6.30 19.12
C SER A 165 1.48 -7.76 19.00
N ASN A 166 1.54 -8.34 17.78
CA ASN A 166 1.91 -9.74 17.54
C ASN A 166 2.65 -9.96 16.21
N THR A 167 3.57 -9.08 15.81
CA THR A 167 4.31 -9.22 14.53
C THR A 167 5.20 -10.47 14.50
N VAL A 168 5.62 -10.95 15.66
CA VAL A 168 6.24 -12.27 15.83
C VAL A 168 5.36 -13.01 16.83
N THR A 169 4.43 -13.82 16.32
CA THR A 169 3.71 -14.75 17.20
C THR A 169 4.74 -15.71 17.81
N SER A 170 4.49 -16.14 19.04
CA SER A 170 5.27 -17.19 19.75
C SER A 170 5.45 -18.48 18.91
N ALA A 171 4.84 -18.58 17.76
CA ALA A 171 4.92 -19.68 16.79
C ALA A 171 5.80 -19.38 15.57
N GLY A 172 6.54 -18.24 15.52
CA GLY A 172 7.41 -17.90 14.38
C GLY A 172 6.70 -17.58 13.07
N ILE A 173 5.41 -17.33 13.09
CA ILE A 173 4.63 -16.96 11.90
C ILE A 173 4.78 -15.45 11.66
N VAL A 174 5.46 -15.08 10.60
CA VAL A 174 5.56 -13.69 10.12
C VAL A 174 4.25 -13.32 9.45
N ILE A 175 3.46 -12.45 10.08
CA ILE A 175 2.23 -11.91 9.48
C ILE A 175 2.61 -10.70 8.61
N GLY A 176 2.42 -10.80 7.30
CA GLY A 176 2.67 -9.72 6.34
C GLY A 176 3.50 -10.17 5.14
N SER A 177 3.87 -9.24 4.27
CA SER A 177 4.79 -9.47 3.14
C SER A 177 6.19 -8.99 3.56
N PRO A 178 7.07 -9.84 4.10
CA PRO A 178 8.35 -9.41 4.66
C PRO A 178 9.28 -8.74 3.63
N ALA A 179 9.01 -8.92 2.34
CA ALA A 179 9.84 -8.41 1.25
C ALA A 179 9.95 -6.87 1.19
N PHE A 180 9.01 -6.14 1.81
CA PHE A 180 8.95 -4.67 1.76
C PHE A 180 8.98 -4.03 3.15
N MET A 181 9.14 -4.83 4.21
CA MET A 181 9.31 -4.32 5.58
C MET A 181 10.63 -3.55 5.71
N SER A 182 10.67 -2.60 6.64
CA SER A 182 11.92 -1.96 7.03
C SER A 182 12.70 -2.82 8.05
N PRO A 183 14.03 -2.64 8.19
CA PRO A 183 14.83 -3.34 9.20
C PRO A 183 14.26 -3.20 10.60
N GLU A 184 13.91 -1.98 10.99
CA GLU A 184 13.32 -1.67 12.30
C GLU A 184 11.97 -2.35 12.53
N GLN A 185 11.16 -2.57 11.47
CA GLN A 185 9.94 -3.39 11.60
C GLN A 185 10.26 -4.86 11.82
N ALA A 186 11.25 -5.39 11.08
CA ALA A 186 11.68 -6.78 11.20
C ALA A 186 12.26 -7.11 12.58
N GLU A 187 12.94 -6.13 13.21
CA GLU A 187 13.54 -6.23 14.54
C GLU A 187 12.57 -5.86 15.68
N GLY A 188 11.34 -5.45 15.37
CA GLY A 188 10.35 -5.03 16.36
C GLY A 188 10.67 -3.70 17.04
N HIS A 189 11.48 -2.87 16.42
CA HIS A 189 11.81 -1.53 16.90
C HIS A 189 10.68 -0.53 16.61
N ARG A 190 10.87 0.72 17.06
CA ARG A 190 9.89 1.78 16.85
C ARG A 190 9.78 2.12 15.35
N VAL A 191 8.59 1.94 14.80
CA VAL A 191 8.25 2.24 13.41
C VAL A 191 7.76 3.68 13.28
N GLY A 192 8.29 4.40 12.30
CA GLY A 192 7.96 5.80 12.01
C GLY A 192 7.94 6.10 10.50
N PRO A 193 7.80 7.38 10.11
CA PRO A 193 7.84 7.81 8.71
C PRO A 193 9.02 7.27 7.89
N PRO A 194 10.26 7.16 8.41
CA PRO A 194 11.37 6.56 7.68
C PRO A 194 11.16 5.10 7.27
N SER A 195 10.32 4.34 7.99
CA SER A 195 10.00 2.96 7.62
C SER A 195 9.23 2.90 6.30
N ASP A 196 8.30 3.83 6.06
CA ASP A 196 7.57 3.91 4.79
C ASP A 196 8.50 4.31 3.64
N VAL A 197 9.52 5.13 3.90
CA VAL A 197 10.54 5.50 2.90
C VAL A 197 11.38 4.28 2.50
N PHE A 198 11.71 3.41 3.46
CA PHE A 198 12.37 2.14 3.13
C PHE A 198 11.48 1.26 2.24
N SER A 199 10.22 1.12 2.62
CA SER A 199 9.24 0.38 1.82
C SER A 199 9.05 0.98 0.43
N LEU A 200 9.05 2.32 0.30
CA LEU A 200 9.05 3.03 -0.98
C LEU A 200 10.24 2.61 -1.84
N GLY A 201 11.47 2.60 -1.28
CA GLY A 201 12.66 2.12 -1.99
C GLY A 201 12.49 0.70 -2.52
N GLY A 202 11.92 -0.20 -1.71
CA GLY A 202 11.59 -1.58 -2.11
C GLY A 202 10.56 -1.64 -3.24
N VAL A 203 9.51 -0.83 -3.19
CA VAL A 203 8.47 -0.74 -4.22
C VAL A 203 9.05 -0.23 -5.55
N LEU A 204 9.93 0.78 -5.51
CA LEU A 204 10.59 1.32 -6.70
C LEU A 204 11.57 0.33 -7.31
N ALA A 205 12.36 -0.40 -6.49
CA ALA A 205 13.22 -1.48 -6.94
C ALA A 205 12.41 -2.59 -7.64
N PHE A 206 11.25 -2.96 -7.06
CA PHE A 206 10.34 -3.92 -7.67
C PHE A 206 9.77 -3.41 -9.01
N ALA A 207 9.34 -2.15 -9.08
CA ALA A 207 8.86 -1.56 -10.33
C ALA A 207 9.94 -1.60 -11.42
N ALA A 208 11.19 -1.30 -11.07
CA ALA A 208 12.33 -1.27 -11.98
C ALA A 208 12.84 -2.63 -12.43
N THR A 209 12.64 -3.69 -11.65
CA THR A 209 13.30 -4.99 -11.87
C THR A 209 12.35 -6.20 -11.95
N GLY A 210 11.11 -6.04 -11.49
CA GLY A 210 10.16 -7.15 -11.29
C GLY A 210 10.46 -7.99 -10.04
N GLN A 211 11.46 -7.61 -9.23
CA GLN A 211 11.88 -8.36 -8.04
C GLN A 211 12.12 -7.44 -6.85
N GLY A 212 11.87 -7.94 -5.64
CA GLY A 212 12.23 -7.23 -4.42
C GLY A 212 13.75 -7.16 -4.22
N PRO A 213 14.29 -6.06 -3.63
CA PRO A 213 15.73 -5.84 -3.54
C PRO A 213 16.47 -6.81 -2.59
N PHE A 214 15.75 -7.60 -1.82
CA PHE A 214 16.32 -8.64 -0.92
C PHE A 214 16.03 -10.06 -1.40
N GLY A 215 15.55 -10.19 -2.66
CA GLY A 215 15.29 -11.48 -3.31
C GLY A 215 14.05 -12.20 -2.78
N THR A 216 13.99 -13.51 -2.98
CA THR A 216 12.90 -14.41 -2.60
C THR A 216 13.39 -15.50 -1.64
N GLY A 217 12.47 -16.28 -1.06
CA GLY A 217 12.79 -17.40 -0.19
C GLY A 217 11.90 -17.51 1.04
N SER A 218 12.30 -18.27 2.05
CA SER A 218 11.56 -18.38 3.31
C SER A 218 11.51 -17.03 4.03
N GLY A 219 10.42 -16.79 4.79
CA GLY A 219 10.26 -15.55 5.55
C GLY A 219 11.46 -15.22 6.44
N ALA A 220 12.01 -16.20 7.15
CA ALA A 220 13.17 -16.01 8.01
C ALA A 220 14.45 -15.62 7.24
N ALA A 221 14.74 -16.28 6.11
CA ALA A 221 15.89 -15.95 5.29
C ALA A 221 15.75 -14.56 4.65
N LEU A 222 14.55 -14.18 4.28
CA LEU A 222 14.26 -12.86 3.72
C LEU A 222 14.43 -11.76 4.78
N LEU A 223 13.89 -11.96 5.99
CA LEU A 223 14.09 -11.05 7.12
C LEU A 223 15.56 -10.88 7.47
N TYR A 224 16.33 -11.97 7.51
CA TYR A 224 17.77 -11.91 7.74
C TYR A 224 18.49 -11.03 6.69
N ARG A 225 18.21 -11.26 5.40
CA ARG A 225 18.81 -10.43 4.33
C ARG A 225 18.39 -8.97 4.41
N LEU A 226 17.13 -8.73 4.71
CA LEU A 226 16.57 -7.39 4.85
C LEU A 226 17.29 -6.59 5.94
N VAL A 227 17.64 -7.23 7.06
CA VAL A 227 18.35 -6.58 8.18
C VAL A 227 19.86 -6.46 7.88
N HIS A 228 20.50 -7.53 7.37
CA HIS A 228 21.95 -7.64 7.37
C HIS A 228 22.63 -7.45 6.02
N ASN A 229 21.94 -7.71 4.90
CA ASN A 229 22.56 -7.67 3.58
C ASN A 229 22.25 -6.34 2.86
N PRO A 230 23.14 -5.85 2.00
CA PRO A 230 22.84 -4.76 1.10
C PRO A 230 21.70 -5.15 0.13
N PRO A 231 20.93 -4.18 -0.40
CA PRO A 231 19.94 -4.43 -1.44
C PRO A 231 20.64 -4.80 -2.76
N ASP A 232 20.06 -5.73 -3.51
CA ASP A 232 20.46 -6.02 -4.88
C ASP A 232 19.81 -4.99 -5.82
N LEU A 233 20.63 -4.08 -6.35
CA LEU A 233 20.22 -3.00 -7.25
C LEU A 233 20.89 -3.10 -8.63
N ASP A 234 21.57 -4.20 -8.96
CA ASP A 234 22.34 -4.32 -10.20
C ASP A 234 21.51 -4.14 -11.46
N ARG A 235 20.24 -4.57 -11.41
CA ARG A 235 19.28 -4.47 -12.52
C ARG A 235 18.47 -3.17 -12.51
N VAL A 236 18.63 -2.33 -11.49
CA VAL A 236 17.95 -1.03 -11.41
C VAL A 236 18.62 -0.05 -12.40
N PRO A 237 17.85 0.66 -13.25
CA PRO A 237 18.40 1.67 -14.15
C PRO A 237 19.21 2.74 -13.39
N ALA A 238 20.36 3.12 -13.95
CA ALA A 238 21.33 4.02 -13.29
C ALA A 238 20.70 5.34 -12.79
N ALA A 239 19.75 5.91 -13.54
CA ALA A 239 19.08 7.15 -13.18
C ALA A 239 18.22 7.05 -11.89
N ALA A 240 17.66 5.88 -11.59
CA ALA A 240 16.85 5.67 -10.39
C ALA A 240 17.64 5.05 -9.23
N ARG A 241 18.82 4.46 -9.51
CA ARG A 241 19.57 3.64 -8.53
C ARG A 241 19.92 4.41 -7.27
N ARG A 242 20.51 5.61 -7.42
CA ARG A 242 20.96 6.42 -6.27
C ARG A 242 19.80 6.82 -5.34
N LEU A 243 18.66 7.18 -5.90
CA LEU A 243 17.46 7.51 -5.12
C LEU A 243 16.98 6.29 -4.34
N ILE A 244 16.87 5.13 -4.99
CA ILE A 244 16.42 3.88 -4.38
C ILE A 244 17.39 3.42 -3.29
N GLU A 245 18.70 3.49 -3.53
CA GLU A 245 19.73 3.12 -2.57
C GLU A 245 19.61 3.94 -1.27
N ARG A 246 19.41 5.27 -1.37
CA ARG A 246 19.21 6.13 -0.20
C ARG A 246 17.94 5.81 0.57
N CYS A 247 16.85 5.48 -0.11
CA CYS A 247 15.62 5.03 0.54
C CYS A 247 15.85 3.73 1.32
N LEU A 248 16.69 2.83 0.82
CA LEU A 248 16.98 1.52 1.38
C LEU A 248 18.15 1.51 2.40
N ASP A 249 18.60 2.69 2.87
CA ASP A 249 19.60 2.76 3.95
C ASP A 249 19.06 2.03 5.20
N LYS A 250 19.93 1.23 5.83
CA LYS A 250 19.55 0.46 7.03
C LYS A 250 19.29 1.36 8.23
N ASP A 251 20.00 2.48 8.33
CA ASP A 251 19.78 3.50 9.35
C ASP A 251 18.59 4.39 8.96
N PRO A 252 17.47 4.38 9.72
CA PRO A 252 16.30 5.22 9.44
C PRO A 252 16.63 6.72 9.39
N GLY A 253 17.63 7.17 10.17
CA GLY A 253 18.06 8.57 10.23
C GLY A 253 18.80 9.07 8.99
N ARG A 254 19.24 8.16 8.11
CA ARG A 254 19.96 8.48 6.87
C ARG A 254 19.06 8.49 5.64
N ARG A 255 17.82 8.04 5.78
CA ARG A 255 16.85 8.02 4.68
C ARG A 255 16.32 9.43 4.42
N PRO A 256 16.13 9.82 3.14
CA PRO A 256 15.51 11.11 2.81
C PRO A 256 14.05 11.14 3.32
N SER A 257 13.55 12.32 3.67
CA SER A 257 12.11 12.49 3.88
C SER A 257 11.34 12.48 2.55
N PRO A 258 10.03 12.23 2.53
CA PRO A 258 9.22 12.38 1.32
C PRO A 258 9.33 13.79 0.69
N GLY A 259 9.47 14.84 1.52
CA GLY A 259 9.70 16.21 1.05
C GLY A 259 11.04 16.38 0.34
N ASP A 260 12.13 15.78 0.86
CA ASP A 260 13.45 15.79 0.22
C ASP A 260 13.41 15.08 -1.13
N LEU A 261 12.69 13.94 -1.21
CA LEU A 261 12.50 13.21 -2.46
C LEU A 261 11.77 14.06 -3.51
N LEU A 262 10.70 14.75 -3.11
CA LEU A 262 9.96 15.65 -4.02
C LEU A 262 10.83 16.81 -4.49
N ALA A 263 11.62 17.41 -3.61
CA ALA A 263 12.53 18.49 -3.97
C ALA A 263 13.62 18.04 -4.96
N GLU A 264 14.13 16.80 -4.81
CA GLU A 264 15.13 16.22 -5.71
C GLU A 264 14.55 15.81 -7.06
N LEU A 265 13.33 15.26 -7.06
CA LEU A 265 12.65 14.81 -8.27
C LEU A 265 12.17 15.98 -9.13
N GLY A 266 11.94 17.15 -8.53
CA GLY A 266 11.57 18.38 -9.23
C GLY A 266 10.39 18.17 -10.18
N ASP A 267 10.59 18.59 -11.46
CA ASP A 267 9.59 18.46 -12.52
C ASP A 267 9.47 17.04 -13.12
N ALA A 268 10.04 15.99 -12.49
CA ALA A 268 9.67 14.59 -12.82
C ALA A 268 8.18 14.33 -12.52
N ALA A 269 7.40 15.42 -12.56
CA ALA A 269 5.98 15.47 -12.37
C ALA A 269 5.28 14.47 -13.27
N LEU A 270 4.20 13.90 -12.75
CA LEU A 270 3.30 13.00 -13.44
C LEU A 270 2.72 13.70 -14.69
N ALA A 271 3.49 13.68 -15.77
CA ALA A 271 3.02 14.11 -17.07
C ALA A 271 1.94 13.14 -17.61
N PRO A 272 1.05 13.58 -18.50
CA PRO A 272 0.19 12.66 -19.25
C PRO A 272 1.05 11.53 -19.84
N GLY A 273 0.67 10.27 -19.61
CA GLY A 273 1.49 9.11 -20.03
C GLY A 273 2.64 8.77 -19.06
N TRP A 274 2.55 9.18 -17.79
CA TRP A 274 3.52 8.83 -16.74
C TRP A 274 3.77 7.32 -16.57
N ARG A 275 2.82 6.49 -16.98
CA ARG A 275 2.92 5.02 -16.98
C ARG A 275 3.57 4.51 -18.26
N PRO A 276 4.20 3.33 -18.24
CA PRO A 276 4.62 2.67 -19.48
C PRO A 276 3.44 2.49 -20.45
N ALA A 277 3.65 2.77 -21.72
CA ALA A 277 2.62 2.67 -22.78
C ALA A 277 1.98 1.26 -22.88
N SER A 278 2.64 0.23 -22.36
CA SER A 278 2.08 -1.12 -22.25
C SER A 278 0.83 -1.19 -21.36
N LEU A 279 0.68 -0.27 -20.41
CA LEU A 279 -0.45 -0.20 -19.47
C LEU A 279 -1.67 0.54 -20.03
N ASP A 280 -1.49 1.42 -21.01
CA ASP A 280 -2.59 2.22 -21.58
C ASP A 280 -3.64 1.35 -22.29
N ARG A 281 -3.23 0.18 -22.77
CA ARG A 281 -4.12 -0.80 -23.43
C ARG A 281 -5.11 -1.49 -22.48
N ASP A 282 -4.84 -1.51 -21.17
CA ASP A 282 -5.69 -2.20 -20.18
C ASP A 282 -6.72 -1.26 -19.52
N VAL A 283 -6.38 0.02 -19.37
CA VAL A 283 -7.27 1.02 -18.76
C VAL A 283 -8.47 1.33 -19.68
N SER A 284 -8.31 1.13 -20.98
CA SER A 284 -9.38 1.29 -21.97
C SER A 284 -10.42 0.16 -21.97
N ARG A 285 -10.24 -0.90 -21.18
CA ARG A 285 -11.27 -1.92 -20.95
C ARG A 285 -11.97 -1.60 -19.63
N PRO A 286 -13.19 -1.03 -19.66
CA PRO A 286 -13.99 -0.94 -18.45
C PRO A 286 -14.16 -2.38 -17.96
N HIS A 287 -13.68 -2.65 -16.73
CA HIS A 287 -14.11 -3.87 -16.04
C HIS A 287 -15.63 -3.78 -15.99
N ALA A 288 -16.31 -4.64 -16.77
CA ALA A 288 -17.76 -4.71 -16.79
C ALA A 288 -18.24 -4.94 -15.34
N VAL A 289 -18.88 -3.91 -14.79
CA VAL A 289 -19.45 -3.87 -13.44
C VAL A 289 -20.86 -4.44 -13.52
#